data_26ed690de92ea57cfcb6ad6698c755e9
#
_entry.id   26ed690de92ea57cfcb6ad6698c755e9
#
_cell.length_a   1.000
_cell.length_b   1.000
_cell.length_c   1.000
_cell.angle_alpha   90.00
_cell.angle_beta   90.00
_cell.angle_gamma   90.00
#
_symmetry.space_group_name_H-M   'P 1'
#
loop_
_entity.id
_entity.type
_entity.pdbx_description
1 polymer ?
#
loop_
_entity_poly.entity_id
_entity_poly.type
_entity_poly.pdbx_seq_one_letter_code
_entity_poly.pdbx_strand_id
1 'polypeptide(L)'
;MPDDNPQPALPAPYADKAPLHCSFCLKSQHVVQKLIAGPGLIFICDECVGLCDAIIAGKPLSVDQGQFKIQNIATETLLARLKPVEHTLQGMGNQLQTMVEELRGREVSWARIGEALGVSRQSAWERFS
;
A
#
# COMPACT_ATOMS: atom_id res chain seq x y z
N MET A 1 26.94 10.25 -2.42
CA MET A 1 27.26 9.32 -3.51
C MET A 1 25.99 8.68 -3.98
N PRO A 2 25.61 8.87 -5.22
CA PRO A 2 24.53 8.08 -5.73
C PRO A 2 24.96 6.62 -5.68
N ASP A 3 24.17 5.82 -5.00
CA ASP A 3 24.36 4.39 -5.00
C ASP A 3 24.13 3.89 -6.43
N ASP A 4 25.21 3.48 -7.08
CA ASP A 4 25.15 2.85 -8.41
C ASP A 4 24.58 1.43 -8.34
N ASN A 5 23.81 1.13 -7.29
CA ASN A 5 23.12 -0.14 -7.20
C ASN A 5 21.80 0.01 -7.97
N PRO A 6 21.73 -0.48 -9.21
CA PRO A 6 20.47 -0.42 -9.94
C PRO A 6 19.44 -1.20 -9.15
N GLN A 7 18.36 -0.52 -8.77
CA GLN A 7 17.21 -1.22 -8.22
C GLN A 7 16.81 -2.30 -9.22
N PRO A 8 16.52 -3.52 -8.75
CA PRO A 8 16.03 -4.54 -9.66
C PRO A 8 14.86 -3.97 -10.45
N ALA A 9 14.89 -4.18 -11.76
CA ALA A 9 13.82 -3.69 -12.63
C ALA A 9 12.47 -4.13 -12.07
N LEU A 10 11.56 -3.18 -11.89
CA LEU A 10 10.22 -3.48 -11.46
C LEU A 10 9.56 -4.42 -12.47
N PRO A 11 8.72 -5.38 -12.01
CA PRO A 11 7.99 -6.24 -12.91
C PRO A 11 7.21 -5.42 -13.94
N ALA A 12 7.05 -5.95 -15.14
CA ALA A 12 6.43 -5.28 -16.28
C ALA A 12 5.10 -4.54 -15.97
N PRO A 13 4.22 -4.99 -15.05
CA PRO A 13 3.01 -4.25 -14.73
C PRO A 13 3.25 -2.87 -14.11
N TYR A 14 4.46 -2.60 -13.63
CA TYR A 14 4.79 -1.33 -12.95
C TYR A 14 5.65 -0.41 -13.80
N ALA A 15 6.21 -0.90 -14.91
CA ALA A 15 7.22 -0.18 -15.69
C ALA A 15 6.69 1.06 -16.40
N ASP A 16 5.42 1.09 -16.81
CA ASP A 16 4.83 2.15 -17.63
C ASP A 16 3.82 3.01 -16.86
N LYS A 17 3.81 2.90 -15.53
CA LYS A 17 2.82 3.61 -14.70
C LYS A 17 3.45 4.77 -13.95
N ALA A 18 2.59 5.62 -13.37
CA ALA A 18 2.99 6.72 -12.52
C ALA A 18 4.03 6.29 -11.46
N PRO A 19 4.91 7.20 -11.01
CA PRO A 19 5.93 6.87 -10.01
C PRO A 19 5.34 6.16 -8.80
N LEU A 20 6.04 5.15 -8.31
CA LEU A 20 5.64 4.43 -7.12
C LEU A 20 5.95 5.26 -5.87
N HIS A 21 5.21 5.00 -4.82
CA HIS A 21 5.31 5.72 -3.55
C HIS A 21 5.36 4.75 -2.38
N CYS A 22 6.05 5.17 -1.31
CA CYS A 22 5.95 4.49 -0.03
C CYS A 22 4.52 4.58 0.48
N SER A 23 3.93 3.46 0.88
CA SER A 23 2.56 3.43 1.41
C SER A 23 2.47 3.99 2.83
N PHE A 24 3.59 4.11 3.54
CA PHE A 24 3.66 4.61 4.92
C PHE A 24 3.81 6.12 4.99
N CYS A 25 4.78 6.69 4.26
CA CYS A 25 5.06 8.12 4.31
C CYS A 25 4.67 8.87 3.03
N LEU A 26 4.31 8.17 1.97
CA LEU A 26 3.88 8.68 0.67
C LEU A 26 4.98 9.42 -0.11
N LYS A 27 6.25 9.25 0.27
CA LYS A 27 7.36 9.78 -0.51
C LYS A 27 7.52 8.98 -1.81
N SER A 28 7.84 9.71 -2.89
CA SER A 28 8.06 9.12 -4.21
C SER A 28 9.31 8.22 -4.23
N GLN A 29 9.31 7.22 -5.08
CA GLN A 29 10.47 6.37 -5.36
C GLN A 29 11.71 7.17 -5.75
N HIS A 30 11.54 8.38 -6.29
CA HIS A 30 12.65 9.25 -6.70
C HIS A 30 13.28 10.02 -5.53
N VAL A 31 12.61 10.06 -4.39
CA VAL A 31 13.05 10.80 -3.19
C VAL A 31 13.70 9.88 -2.17
N VAL A 32 13.27 8.62 -2.11
CA VAL A 32 13.80 7.62 -1.18
C VAL A 32 14.93 6.83 -1.85
N GLN A 33 15.80 6.22 -1.07
CA GLN A 33 16.90 5.43 -1.62
C GLN A 33 16.42 4.07 -2.13
N LYS A 34 15.52 3.43 -1.40
CA LYS A 34 14.96 2.12 -1.78
C LYS A 34 13.48 2.06 -1.48
N LEU A 35 12.77 1.34 -2.32
CA LEU A 35 11.36 1.06 -2.14
C LEU A 35 11.16 -0.45 -2.23
N ILE A 36 10.63 -1.04 -1.17
CA ILE A 36 10.44 -2.48 -1.06
C ILE A 36 8.98 -2.79 -1.33
N ALA A 37 8.73 -3.68 -2.29
CA ALA A 37 7.38 -4.06 -2.66
C ALA A 37 6.81 -5.13 -1.71
N GLY A 38 5.57 -4.92 -1.28
CA GLY A 38 4.73 -5.91 -0.62
C GLY A 38 3.66 -6.44 -1.57
N PRO A 39 2.72 -7.24 -1.06
CA PRO A 39 1.62 -7.73 -1.88
C PRO A 39 0.69 -6.59 -2.31
N GLY A 40 0.17 -6.68 -3.54
CA GLY A 40 -0.62 -5.60 -4.11
C GLY A 40 0.28 -4.42 -4.50
N LEU A 41 -0.25 -3.21 -4.42
CA LEU A 41 0.51 -1.99 -4.68
C LEU A 41 0.96 -1.32 -3.38
N ILE A 42 1.47 -2.13 -2.44
CA ILE A 42 1.99 -1.67 -1.15
C ILE A 42 3.51 -1.65 -1.21
N PHE A 43 4.10 -0.56 -0.73
CA PHE A 43 5.54 -0.35 -0.72
C PHE A 43 5.97 0.27 0.60
N ILE A 44 7.18 -0.02 1.03
CA ILE A 44 7.80 0.63 2.18
C ILE A 44 9.19 1.14 1.78
N CYS A 45 9.50 2.38 2.14
CA CYS A 45 10.81 2.95 1.85
C CYS A 45 11.83 2.64 2.96
N ASP A 46 13.10 2.85 2.64
CA ASP A 46 14.22 2.65 3.56
C ASP A 46 14.08 3.48 4.85
N GLU A 47 13.59 4.71 4.76
CA GLU A 47 13.37 5.57 5.93
C GLU A 47 12.32 4.98 6.88
N CYS A 48 11.21 4.50 6.32
CA CYS A 48 10.15 3.88 7.12
C CYS A 48 10.60 2.55 7.71
N VAL A 49 11.44 1.79 7.02
CA VAL A 49 12.07 0.57 7.57
C VAL A 49 12.94 0.93 8.78
N GLY A 50 13.72 2.01 8.69
CA GLY A 50 14.52 2.50 9.80
C GLY A 50 13.67 2.90 11.01
N LEU A 51 12.54 3.54 10.79
CA LEU A 51 11.58 3.86 11.86
C LEU A 51 11.00 2.59 12.49
N CYS A 52 10.65 1.60 11.69
CA CYS A 52 10.18 0.31 12.19
C CYS A 52 11.22 -0.37 13.04
N ASP A 53 12.47 -0.36 12.62
CA ASP A 53 13.60 -0.94 13.36
C ASP A 53 13.77 -0.26 14.72
N ALA A 54 13.68 1.07 14.75
CA ALA A 54 13.74 1.84 15.99
C ALA A 54 12.61 1.47 16.96
N ILE A 55 11.40 1.31 16.45
CA ILE A 55 10.24 0.89 17.24
C ILE A 55 10.45 -0.52 17.81
N ILE A 56 10.92 -1.45 17.01
CA ILE A 56 11.22 -2.82 17.43
C ILE A 56 12.28 -2.83 18.53
N ALA A 57 13.29 -1.98 18.42
CA ALA A 57 14.34 -1.83 19.42
C ALA A 57 13.91 -1.10 20.69
N GLY A 58 12.67 -0.61 20.74
CA GLY A 58 12.13 0.14 21.89
C GLY A 58 12.72 1.53 22.04
N LYS A 59 13.31 2.10 20.98
CA LYS A 59 13.84 3.46 21.01
C LYS A 59 12.72 4.48 20.99
N PRO A 60 12.79 5.57 21.79
CA PRO A 60 11.80 6.62 21.72
C PRO A 60 11.85 7.29 20.35
N LEU A 61 10.69 7.34 19.68
CA LEU A 61 10.57 8.07 18.43
C LEU A 61 10.30 9.53 18.75
N SER A 62 11.14 10.42 18.26
CA SER A 62 10.86 11.84 18.22
C SER A 62 10.02 12.16 16.98
N VAL A 63 8.99 11.35 16.73
CA VAL A 63 8.06 11.65 15.65
C VAL A 63 7.08 12.68 16.17
N ASP A 64 7.13 13.86 15.60
CA ASP A 64 6.08 14.84 15.82
C ASP A 64 4.78 14.28 15.24
N GLN A 65 3.95 13.73 16.12
CA GLN A 65 2.65 13.20 15.73
C GLN A 65 1.77 14.24 15.03
N GLY A 66 2.09 15.51 15.17
CA GLY A 66 1.43 16.59 14.45
C GLY A 66 1.63 16.52 12.94
N GLN A 67 2.72 15.94 12.48
CA GLN A 67 3.00 15.81 11.04
C GLN A 67 2.03 14.86 10.32
N PHE A 68 1.38 13.98 11.06
CA PHE A 68 0.42 13.02 10.49
C PHE A 68 -1.02 13.53 10.50
N LYS A 69 -1.28 14.70 11.09
CA LYS A 69 -2.61 15.29 11.07
C LYS A 69 -2.87 15.91 9.70
N ILE A 70 -3.89 15.44 9.03
CA ILE A 70 -4.28 15.94 7.70
C ILE A 70 -4.44 17.45 7.69
N GLN A 71 -4.98 18.02 8.77
CA GLN A 71 -5.23 19.46 8.89
C GLN A 71 -3.95 20.31 8.82
N ASN A 72 -2.80 19.73 9.17
CA ASN A 72 -1.52 20.42 9.19
C ASN A 72 -0.73 20.30 7.88
N ILE A 73 -1.27 19.56 6.91
CA ILE A 73 -0.60 19.33 5.62
C ILE A 73 -1.00 20.43 4.64
N ALA A 74 -0.02 21.01 3.96
CA ALA A 74 -0.26 22.02 2.94
C ALA A 74 -1.14 21.48 1.81
N THR A 75 -2.00 22.31 1.25
CA THR A 75 -2.95 21.95 0.19
C THR A 75 -2.28 21.24 -0.99
N GLU A 76 -1.17 21.79 -1.47
CA GLU A 76 -0.45 21.20 -2.62
C GLU A 76 0.11 19.81 -2.30
N THR A 77 0.56 19.61 -1.07
CA THR A 77 1.04 18.29 -0.60
C THR A 77 -0.12 17.29 -0.55
N LEU A 78 -1.28 17.69 -0.04
CA LEU A 78 -2.47 16.83 -0.03
C LEU A 78 -2.88 16.44 -1.45
N LEU A 79 -2.91 17.39 -2.36
CA LEU A 79 -3.23 17.10 -3.77
C LEU A 79 -2.26 16.09 -4.37
N ALA A 80 -0.97 16.24 -4.10
CA ALA A 80 0.06 15.32 -4.58
C ALA A 80 -0.08 13.91 -4.00
N ARG A 81 -0.72 13.76 -2.83
CA ARG A 81 -0.93 12.46 -2.18
C ARG A 81 -2.16 11.71 -2.67
N LEU A 82 -3.08 12.37 -3.37
CA LEU A 82 -4.32 11.73 -3.83
C LEU A 82 -4.04 10.54 -4.76
N LYS A 83 -3.22 10.74 -5.78
CA LYS A 83 -2.94 9.69 -6.76
C LYS A 83 -2.21 8.48 -6.18
N PRO A 84 -1.17 8.65 -5.35
CA PRO A 84 -0.54 7.52 -4.66
C PRO A 84 -1.50 6.72 -3.79
N VAL A 85 -2.35 7.39 -3.04
CA VAL A 85 -3.35 6.73 -2.17
C VAL A 85 -4.37 5.98 -3.02
N GLU A 86 -4.87 6.61 -4.08
CA GLU A 86 -5.79 5.97 -5.03
C GLU A 86 -5.17 4.71 -5.65
N HIS A 87 -3.89 4.78 -6.01
CA HIS A 87 -3.14 3.65 -6.56
C HIS A 87 -3.04 2.49 -5.58
N THR A 88 -2.74 2.80 -4.32
CA THR A 88 -2.70 1.79 -3.24
C THR A 88 -4.07 1.17 -3.04
N LEU A 89 -5.12 1.97 -3.04
CA LEU A 89 -6.50 1.51 -2.90
C LEU A 89 -6.87 0.53 -4.03
N GLN A 90 -6.53 0.85 -5.26
CA GLN A 90 -6.77 -0.04 -6.41
C GLN A 90 -6.00 -1.35 -6.26
N GLY A 91 -4.74 -1.29 -5.85
CA GLY A 91 -3.92 -2.48 -5.64
C GLY A 91 -4.50 -3.39 -4.57
N MET A 92 -4.97 -2.83 -3.48
CA MET A 92 -5.61 -3.60 -2.40
C MET A 92 -6.95 -4.16 -2.85
N GLY A 93 -7.71 -3.41 -3.64
CA GLY A 93 -8.96 -3.90 -4.23
C GLY A 93 -8.74 -5.09 -5.14
N ASN A 94 -7.71 -5.03 -5.99
CA ASN A 94 -7.34 -6.13 -6.88
C ASN A 94 -6.88 -7.36 -6.10
N GLN A 95 -6.12 -7.16 -5.02
CA GLN A 95 -5.70 -8.26 -4.16
C GLN A 95 -6.90 -8.94 -3.50
N LEU A 96 -7.84 -8.16 -3.00
CA LEU A 96 -9.06 -8.68 -2.39
C LEU A 96 -9.88 -9.48 -3.41
N GLN A 97 -10.03 -8.98 -4.63
CA GLN A 97 -10.71 -9.69 -5.72
C GLN A 97 -10.03 -11.03 -5.99
N THR A 98 -8.72 -11.05 -6.11
CA THR A 98 -7.94 -12.27 -6.36
C THR A 98 -8.12 -13.29 -5.24
N MET A 99 -8.13 -12.84 -3.99
CA MET A 99 -8.34 -13.73 -2.83
C MET A 99 -9.74 -14.36 -2.87
N VAL A 100 -10.76 -13.58 -3.20
CA VAL A 100 -12.14 -14.08 -3.32
C VAL A 100 -12.26 -15.08 -4.47
N GLU A 101 -11.65 -14.79 -5.61
CA GLU A 101 -11.63 -15.71 -6.76
C GLU A 101 -10.96 -17.04 -6.39
N GLU A 102 -9.85 -17.01 -5.67
CA GLU A 102 -9.19 -18.22 -5.19
C GLU A 102 -10.10 -19.01 -4.25
N LEU A 103 -10.76 -18.34 -3.32
CA LEU A 103 -11.71 -18.99 -2.41
C LEU A 103 -12.88 -19.62 -3.17
N ARG A 104 -13.39 -18.95 -4.19
CA ARG A 104 -14.43 -19.52 -5.05
C ARG A 104 -13.91 -20.75 -5.82
N GLY A 105 -12.67 -20.69 -6.28
CA GLY A 105 -12.00 -21.86 -6.91
C GLY A 105 -11.87 -23.05 -5.97
N ARG A 106 -11.79 -22.80 -4.66
CA ARG A 106 -11.80 -23.83 -3.62
C ARG A 106 -13.20 -24.20 -3.15
N GLU A 107 -14.21 -23.80 -3.89
CA GLU A 107 -15.64 -24.08 -3.62
C GLU A 107 -16.17 -23.49 -2.30
N VAL A 108 -15.53 -22.44 -1.79
CA VAL A 108 -16.02 -21.72 -0.62
C VAL A 108 -17.28 -20.93 -1.01
N SER A 109 -18.34 -21.09 -0.24
CA SER A 109 -19.63 -20.46 -0.54
C SER A 109 -19.60 -18.93 -0.36
N TRP A 110 -20.46 -18.24 -1.10
CA TRP A 110 -20.65 -16.80 -0.94
C TRP A 110 -21.11 -16.42 0.46
N ALA A 111 -21.86 -17.31 1.14
CA ALA A 111 -22.26 -17.09 2.52
C ALA A 111 -21.05 -17.04 3.45
N ARG A 112 -20.09 -17.94 3.29
CA ARG A 112 -18.87 -17.93 4.08
C ARG A 112 -17.97 -16.75 3.77
N ILE A 113 -17.88 -16.38 2.50
CA ILE A 113 -17.10 -15.20 2.08
C ILE A 113 -17.72 -13.94 2.66
N GLY A 114 -19.04 -13.80 2.57
CA GLY A 114 -19.76 -12.67 3.16
C GLY A 114 -19.56 -12.57 4.66
N GLU A 115 -19.65 -13.71 5.37
CA GLU A 115 -19.39 -13.77 6.81
C GLU A 115 -17.99 -13.29 7.15
N ALA A 116 -16.98 -13.76 6.41
CA ALA A 116 -15.58 -13.35 6.61
C ALA A 116 -15.36 -11.86 6.36
N LEU A 117 -16.09 -11.27 5.40
CA LEU A 117 -16.02 -9.84 5.09
C LEU A 117 -16.91 -8.97 5.98
N GLY A 118 -17.80 -9.58 6.77
CA GLY A 118 -18.77 -8.84 7.58
C GLY A 118 -19.92 -8.26 6.77
N VAL A 119 -20.23 -8.87 5.62
CA VAL A 119 -21.33 -8.45 4.74
C VAL A 119 -22.26 -9.63 4.44
N SER A 120 -23.45 -9.33 3.87
CA SER A 120 -24.36 -10.39 3.48
C SER A 120 -23.84 -11.23 2.32
N ARG A 121 -24.38 -12.44 2.17
CA ARG A 121 -24.12 -13.29 1.00
C ARG A 121 -24.36 -12.54 -0.30
N GLN A 122 -25.47 -11.84 -0.39
CA GLN A 122 -25.87 -11.07 -1.57
C GLN A 122 -24.87 -9.96 -1.88
N SER A 123 -24.46 -9.20 -0.86
CA SER A 123 -23.46 -8.13 -1.03
C SER A 123 -22.13 -8.66 -1.52
N ALA A 124 -21.66 -9.79 -0.98
CA ALA A 124 -20.42 -10.42 -1.41
C ALA A 124 -20.51 -10.86 -2.88
N TRP A 125 -21.62 -11.48 -3.25
CA TRP A 125 -21.86 -11.92 -4.64
C TRP A 125 -21.89 -10.74 -5.61
N GLU A 126 -22.63 -9.69 -5.28
CA GLU A 126 -22.73 -8.50 -6.12
C GLU A 126 -21.40 -7.80 -6.34
N ARG A 127 -20.57 -7.78 -5.29
CA ARG A 127 -19.28 -7.07 -5.33
C ARG A 127 -18.20 -7.84 -6.11
N PHE A 128 -18.17 -9.16 -6.01
CA PHE A 128 -17.05 -9.97 -6.49
C PHE A 128 -17.38 -10.95 -7.62
N SER A 129 -18.64 -11.14 -7.93
CA SER A 129 -19.01 -12.04 -9.05
C SER A 129 -18.86 -11.41 -10.43
#